data_fa9fcff085a3c12891b6cb9d9df90f0d
#
_entry.id   fa9fcff085a3c12891b6cb9d9df90f0d
#
_cell.length_a   1.000
_cell.length_b   1.000
_cell.length_c   1.000
_cell.angle_alpha   90.00
_cell.angle_beta   90.00
_cell.angle_gamma   90.00
#
_symmetry.space_group_name_H-M   'P 1'
#
loop_
_entity.id
_entity.type
_entity.pdbx_description
1 polymer ?
#
loop_
_entity_poly.entity_id
_entity_poly.type
_entity_poly.pdbx_seq_one_letter_code
_entity_poly.pdbx_strand_id
1 'polypeptide(L)'
;TGQDEPGAGYAGTAYAHYDYPGLYTESDFHRCGLTANDDIQLYKNREQVQNCELVNLADLDTASPTVRATIGAYLEDLLSLGVSGFRIDAAKHIPATDVEAIVSQLPQGTRIMSEVIRGAGEPIAPEEYEGFGEVFEFTYARELTPPLENGVFSDPVLSDDRPQQVPSEAAIVFVDNHDTERGEANVTARDPQLYIIA
;
A
#
# COMPACT_ATOMS: atom_id res chain seq x y z
N THR A 1 -2.91 -14.52 -2.28
CA THR A 1 -3.94 -15.22 -1.54
C THR A 1 -3.38 -16.09 -0.44
N GLY A 2 -2.90 -15.55 0.58
CA GLY A 2 -2.23 -16.24 1.65
C GLY A 2 -3.10 -16.82 2.74
N GLN A 3 -4.27 -17.29 2.48
CA GLN A 3 -5.06 -18.00 3.50
C GLN A 3 -4.66 -19.47 3.58
N ASP A 4 -4.95 -20.13 4.69
CA ASP A 4 -4.51 -21.51 5.00
C ASP A 4 -4.90 -22.58 3.95
N GLU A 5 -5.91 -22.31 3.16
CA GLU A 5 -6.41 -23.25 2.16
C GLU A 5 -5.57 -23.24 0.88
N PRO A 6 -5.14 -24.40 0.39
CA PRO A 6 -4.47 -24.51 -0.90
C PRO A 6 -5.38 -24.03 -2.02
N GLY A 7 -4.78 -23.44 -3.06
CA GLY A 7 -5.51 -22.93 -4.22
C GLY A 7 -4.83 -23.26 -5.54
N ALA A 8 -5.39 -22.70 -6.61
CA ALA A 8 -4.77 -22.75 -7.93
C ALA A 8 -4.81 -21.37 -8.58
N GLY A 9 -3.72 -20.98 -9.22
CA GLY A 9 -3.65 -19.79 -10.07
C GLY A 9 -4.52 -19.94 -11.32
N TYR A 10 -4.71 -18.83 -12.06
CA TYR A 10 -5.52 -18.83 -13.27
C TYR A 10 -5.03 -19.84 -14.32
N ALA A 11 -3.73 -20.07 -14.42
CA ALA A 11 -3.13 -21.06 -15.31
C ALA A 11 -3.19 -22.50 -14.77
N GLY A 12 -3.85 -22.74 -13.65
CA GLY A 12 -3.99 -24.06 -13.02
C GLY A 12 -2.81 -24.50 -12.16
N THR A 13 -1.80 -23.67 -11.96
CA THR A 13 -0.68 -23.95 -11.05
C THR A 13 -1.19 -23.98 -9.61
N ALA A 14 -1.06 -25.13 -8.95
CA ALA A 14 -1.43 -25.27 -7.55
C ALA A 14 -0.44 -24.50 -6.64
N TYR A 15 -0.93 -23.93 -5.56
CA TYR A 15 -0.13 -23.28 -4.52
C TYR A 15 -0.68 -23.61 -3.13
N ALA A 16 0.15 -23.45 -2.11
CA ALA A 16 -0.22 -23.50 -0.71
C ALA A 16 0.15 -22.18 -0.03
N HIS A 17 -0.20 -22.02 1.25
CA HIS A 17 0.00 -20.76 2.00
C HIS A 17 1.44 -20.20 1.85
N TYR A 18 2.46 -21.07 2.00
CA TYR A 18 3.87 -20.67 1.89
C TYR A 18 4.63 -21.45 0.80
N ASP A 19 3.95 -21.97 -0.19
CA ASP A 19 4.56 -22.72 -1.28
C ASP A 19 3.93 -22.30 -2.63
N TYR A 20 4.74 -21.63 -3.43
CA TYR A 20 4.37 -21.15 -4.77
C TYR A 20 5.36 -21.79 -5.77
N PRO A 21 5.04 -22.96 -6.33
CA PRO A 21 5.98 -23.77 -7.10
C PRO A 21 6.68 -22.99 -8.22
N GLY A 22 8.01 -23.00 -8.20
CA GLY A 22 8.84 -22.27 -9.16
C GLY A 22 9.04 -20.78 -8.89
N LEU A 23 8.41 -20.24 -7.84
CA LEU A 23 8.53 -18.82 -7.44
C LEU A 23 9.07 -18.71 -6.01
N TYR A 24 8.33 -19.22 -5.01
CA TYR A 24 8.63 -19.05 -3.61
C TYR A 24 8.41 -20.35 -2.83
N THR A 25 9.24 -20.55 -1.81
CA THR A 25 9.17 -21.65 -0.84
C THR A 25 8.99 -21.09 0.56
N GLU A 26 8.72 -21.91 1.56
CA GLU A 26 8.50 -21.49 2.95
C GLU A 26 9.61 -20.57 3.51
N SER A 27 10.85 -20.75 3.06
CA SER A 27 11.99 -19.91 3.49
C SER A 27 11.97 -18.48 2.92
N ASP A 28 11.09 -18.19 1.99
CA ASP A 28 10.94 -16.86 1.36
C ASP A 28 9.88 -16.01 2.05
N PHE A 29 9.28 -16.51 3.13
CA PHE A 29 8.22 -15.81 3.87
C PHE A 29 8.65 -15.47 5.29
N HIS A 30 8.19 -14.33 5.79
CA HIS A 30 8.33 -14.00 7.20
C HIS A 30 7.52 -14.97 8.08
N ARG A 31 8.10 -15.24 9.25
CA ARG A 31 7.44 -15.82 10.42
C ARG A 31 7.75 -14.89 11.57
N CYS A 32 6.89 -13.92 11.84
CA CYS A 32 7.24 -12.87 12.78
C CYS A 32 7.42 -13.41 14.22
N GLY A 33 6.65 -14.41 14.61
CA GLY A 33 6.72 -15.00 15.96
C GLY A 33 6.37 -14.00 17.08
N LEU A 34 5.83 -12.83 16.74
CA LEU A 34 5.47 -11.79 17.69
C LEU A 34 4.02 -11.93 18.18
N THR A 35 3.22 -12.71 17.48
CA THR A 35 1.81 -12.98 17.79
C THR A 35 1.54 -14.48 17.63
N ALA A 36 0.44 -14.96 18.22
CA ALA A 36 0.17 -16.40 18.28
C ALA A 36 -0.13 -17.04 16.92
N ASN A 37 -0.57 -16.25 15.95
CA ASN A 37 -0.97 -16.67 14.60
C ASN A 37 -0.23 -15.92 13.51
N ASP A 38 0.88 -15.28 13.84
CA ASP A 38 1.70 -14.42 12.99
C ASP A 38 0.97 -13.20 12.38
N ASP A 39 -0.32 -12.98 12.64
CA ASP A 39 -1.06 -11.81 12.19
C ASP A 39 -0.67 -10.52 12.92
N ILE A 40 -0.79 -9.39 12.23
CA ILE A 40 -0.67 -8.06 12.82
C ILE A 40 -1.81 -7.83 13.81
N GLN A 41 -1.46 -7.57 15.07
CA GLN A 41 -2.41 -7.25 16.14
C GLN A 41 -2.25 -5.83 16.66
N LEU A 42 -1.10 -5.19 16.45
CA LEU A 42 -0.78 -3.88 16.98
C LEU A 42 -0.11 -2.99 15.93
N TYR A 43 -0.89 -2.13 15.29
CA TYR A 43 -0.40 -1.17 14.28
C TYR A 43 0.57 -0.10 14.83
N LYS A 44 0.65 0.05 16.15
CA LYS A 44 1.67 0.90 16.80
C LYS A 44 3.03 0.22 16.95
N ASN A 45 3.15 -1.03 16.58
CA ASN A 45 4.40 -1.77 16.55
C ASN A 45 4.86 -1.95 15.10
N ARG A 46 5.87 -1.18 14.69
CA ARG A 46 6.45 -1.23 13.34
C ARG A 46 6.85 -2.64 12.92
N GLU A 47 7.47 -3.39 13.83
CA GLU A 47 7.96 -4.73 13.55
C GLU A 47 6.81 -5.69 13.21
N GLN A 48 5.69 -5.59 13.94
CA GLN A 48 4.51 -6.38 13.57
C GLN A 48 3.94 -5.97 12.21
N VAL A 49 3.84 -4.65 11.95
CA VAL A 49 3.24 -4.15 10.72
C VAL A 49 4.04 -4.55 9.47
N GLN A 50 5.36 -4.70 9.59
CA GLN A 50 6.26 -4.94 8.46
C GLN A 50 6.82 -6.36 8.38
N ASN A 51 6.51 -7.24 9.32
CA ASN A 51 7.03 -8.61 9.33
C ASN A 51 5.98 -9.65 9.73
N CYS A 52 4.78 -9.24 10.18
CA CYS A 52 3.68 -10.17 10.45
C CYS A 52 2.64 -10.11 9.33
N GLU A 53 1.84 -11.13 9.26
CA GLU A 53 0.83 -11.28 8.22
C GLU A 53 -0.31 -10.25 8.33
N LEU A 54 -0.71 -9.70 7.21
CA LEU A 54 -1.91 -8.88 7.11
C LEU A 54 -3.11 -9.80 6.86
N VAL A 55 -3.98 -9.96 7.84
CA VAL A 55 -5.20 -10.78 7.77
C VAL A 55 -4.94 -12.19 7.22
N ASN A 56 -3.93 -12.85 7.76
CA ASN A 56 -3.51 -14.20 7.39
C ASN A 56 -3.06 -14.33 5.90
N LEU A 57 -2.54 -13.25 5.32
CA LEU A 57 -1.92 -13.28 3.99
C LEU A 57 -0.42 -13.56 4.16
N ALA A 58 0.09 -14.59 3.48
CA ALA A 58 1.49 -14.97 3.54
C ALA A 58 2.38 -13.78 3.17
N ASP A 59 3.27 -13.40 4.09
CA ASP A 59 4.13 -12.22 3.98
C ASP A 59 5.51 -12.60 3.46
N LEU A 60 5.86 -12.09 2.27
CA LEU A 60 7.17 -12.35 1.65
C LEU A 60 8.29 -11.61 2.41
N ASP A 61 9.39 -12.30 2.72
CA ASP A 61 10.61 -11.68 3.22
C ASP A 61 11.27 -10.82 2.14
N THR A 62 10.81 -9.57 2.04
CA THR A 62 11.32 -8.60 1.06
C THR A 62 12.74 -8.11 1.36
N ALA A 63 13.34 -8.45 2.50
CA ALA A 63 14.76 -8.25 2.75
C ALA A 63 15.61 -9.26 1.95
N SER A 64 15.04 -10.42 1.56
CA SER A 64 15.71 -11.45 0.78
C SER A 64 16.04 -10.96 -0.64
N PRO A 65 17.31 -11.05 -1.10
CA PRO A 65 17.68 -10.73 -2.47
C PRO A 65 16.94 -11.58 -3.52
N THR A 66 16.64 -12.83 -3.21
CA THR A 66 15.89 -13.73 -4.09
C THR A 66 14.45 -13.25 -4.27
N VAL A 67 13.77 -12.90 -3.19
CA VAL A 67 12.40 -12.34 -3.23
C VAL A 67 12.38 -11.05 -4.03
N ARG A 68 13.31 -10.11 -3.76
CA ARG A 68 13.42 -8.85 -4.51
C ARG A 68 13.64 -9.07 -6.00
N ALA A 69 14.53 -9.99 -6.36
CA ALA A 69 14.79 -10.30 -7.76
C ALA A 69 13.58 -10.92 -8.46
N THR A 70 12.84 -11.80 -7.78
CA THR A 70 11.63 -12.43 -8.32
C THR A 70 10.51 -11.38 -8.53
N ILE A 71 10.31 -10.48 -7.58
CA ILE A 71 9.34 -9.38 -7.71
C ILE A 71 9.78 -8.43 -8.83
N GLY A 72 11.07 -8.04 -8.89
CA GLY A 72 11.62 -7.21 -9.95
C GLY A 72 11.36 -7.79 -11.33
N ALA A 73 11.67 -9.07 -11.53
CA ALA A 73 11.42 -9.77 -12.80
C ALA A 73 9.94 -9.80 -13.18
N TYR A 74 9.03 -9.99 -12.22
CA TYR A 74 7.58 -9.90 -12.45
C TYR A 74 7.15 -8.50 -12.92
N LEU A 75 7.66 -7.45 -12.29
CA LEU A 75 7.36 -6.07 -12.70
C LEU A 75 7.92 -5.75 -14.09
N GLU A 76 9.14 -6.21 -14.41
CA GLU A 76 9.74 -6.07 -15.74
C GLU A 76 8.93 -6.80 -16.81
N ASP A 77 8.41 -7.99 -16.52
CA ASP A 77 7.53 -8.71 -17.44
C ASP A 77 6.26 -7.89 -17.75
N LEU A 78 5.61 -7.32 -16.72
CA LEU A 78 4.47 -6.43 -16.92
C LEU A 78 4.80 -5.18 -17.74
N LEU A 79 5.97 -4.56 -17.53
CA LEU A 79 6.43 -3.44 -18.36
C LEU A 79 6.60 -3.87 -19.81
N SER A 80 7.10 -5.09 -20.06
CA SER A 80 7.26 -5.64 -21.42
C SER A 80 5.91 -5.80 -22.16
N LEU A 81 4.83 -5.96 -21.40
CA LEU A 81 3.45 -6.05 -21.90
C LEU A 81 2.78 -4.68 -22.11
N GLY A 82 3.48 -3.58 -21.80
CA GLY A 82 3.02 -2.21 -22.02
C GLY A 82 2.46 -1.51 -20.77
N VAL A 83 2.58 -2.10 -19.58
CA VAL A 83 2.33 -1.38 -18.32
C VAL A 83 3.36 -0.27 -18.16
N SER A 84 2.96 0.91 -17.71
CA SER A 84 3.84 2.09 -17.60
C SER A 84 4.10 2.55 -16.16
N GLY A 85 3.45 1.93 -15.17
CA GLY A 85 3.63 2.24 -13.77
C GLY A 85 2.83 1.29 -12.87
N PHE A 86 3.10 1.32 -11.58
CA PHE A 86 2.55 0.39 -10.60
C PHE A 86 1.97 1.11 -9.39
N ARG A 87 0.76 0.72 -8.99
CA ARG A 87 0.27 0.93 -7.63
C ARG A 87 0.74 -0.24 -6.76
N ILE A 88 1.47 0.08 -5.71
CA ILE A 88 1.86 -0.90 -4.70
C ILE A 88 0.81 -0.87 -3.60
N ASP A 89 -0.04 -1.89 -3.62
CA ASP A 89 -1.09 -2.11 -2.64
C ASP A 89 -0.48 -2.40 -1.26
N ALA A 90 -1.10 -1.89 -0.20
CA ALA A 90 -0.65 -2.13 1.17
C ALA A 90 0.87 -1.92 1.41
N ALA A 91 1.49 -0.99 0.69
CA ALA A 91 2.95 -0.74 0.74
C ALA A 91 3.46 -0.47 2.17
N LYS A 92 2.62 0.04 3.06
CA LYS A 92 2.89 0.22 4.48
C LYS A 92 3.44 -1.04 5.18
N HIS A 93 3.04 -2.22 4.69
CA HIS A 93 3.42 -3.52 5.25
C HIS A 93 4.76 -4.05 4.72
N ILE A 94 5.41 -3.29 3.85
CA ILE A 94 6.75 -3.57 3.33
C ILE A 94 7.68 -2.44 3.76
N PRO A 95 8.86 -2.70 4.35
CA PRO A 95 9.82 -1.64 4.65
C PRO A 95 10.12 -0.77 3.42
N ALA A 96 10.10 0.55 3.57
CA ALA A 96 10.34 1.49 2.46
C ALA A 96 11.66 1.21 1.72
N THR A 97 12.71 0.82 2.48
CA THR A 97 14.00 0.42 1.91
C THR A 97 13.92 -0.81 1.01
N ASP A 98 12.98 -1.72 1.28
CA ASP A 98 12.80 -2.93 0.51
C ASP A 98 12.01 -2.65 -0.77
N VAL A 99 10.97 -1.81 -0.66
CA VAL A 99 10.25 -1.30 -1.84
C VAL A 99 11.21 -0.55 -2.75
N GLU A 100 12.03 0.36 -2.21
CA GLU A 100 13.05 1.09 -2.97
C GLU A 100 14.03 0.13 -3.68
N ALA A 101 14.52 -0.89 -2.96
CA ALA A 101 15.43 -1.87 -3.54
C ALA A 101 14.80 -2.72 -4.65
N ILE A 102 13.49 -2.96 -4.61
CA ILE A 102 12.74 -3.65 -5.67
C ILE A 102 12.57 -2.71 -6.86
N VAL A 103 12.02 -1.51 -6.65
CA VAL A 103 11.67 -0.61 -7.75
C VAL A 103 12.89 0.03 -8.43
N SER A 104 14.02 0.14 -7.72
CA SER A 104 15.28 0.61 -8.32
C SER A 104 15.86 -0.32 -9.40
N GLN A 105 15.37 -1.56 -9.50
CA GLN A 105 15.72 -2.49 -10.57
C GLN A 105 15.01 -2.15 -11.89
N LEU A 106 13.93 -1.38 -11.84
CA LEU A 106 13.10 -1.05 -13.00
C LEU A 106 13.72 0.08 -13.86
N PRO A 107 13.35 0.17 -15.13
CA PRO A 107 13.78 1.27 -15.99
C PRO A 107 13.45 2.64 -15.39
N GLN A 108 14.39 3.59 -15.55
CA GLN A 108 14.18 4.96 -15.08
C GLN A 108 12.91 5.58 -15.70
N GLY A 109 12.11 6.22 -14.86
CA GLY A 109 10.84 6.82 -15.26
C GLY A 109 9.63 5.90 -15.13
N THR A 110 9.80 4.67 -14.68
CA THR A 110 8.67 3.83 -14.24
C THR A 110 7.96 4.53 -13.09
N ARG A 111 6.67 4.80 -13.25
CA ARG A 111 5.87 5.47 -12.21
C ARG A 111 5.54 4.50 -11.08
N ILE A 112 5.87 4.87 -9.86
CA ILE A 112 5.57 4.11 -8.65
C ILE A 112 4.61 4.92 -7.78
N MET A 113 3.55 4.27 -7.31
CA MET A 113 2.49 4.87 -6.52
C MET A 113 2.21 3.97 -5.31
N SER A 114 2.62 4.39 -4.12
CA SER A 114 2.56 3.57 -2.92
C SER A 114 1.31 3.87 -2.09
N GLU A 115 0.60 2.83 -1.67
CA GLU A 115 -0.48 2.96 -0.70
C GLU A 115 0.06 2.84 0.71
N VAL A 116 0.14 3.98 1.40
CA VAL A 116 0.61 4.08 2.78
C VAL A 116 -0.38 4.89 3.61
N ILE A 117 -1.31 4.21 4.26
CA ILE A 117 -2.36 4.89 5.05
C ILE A 117 -1.78 5.38 6.38
N ARG A 118 -1.83 6.68 6.61
CA ARG A 118 -1.44 7.29 7.89
C ARG A 118 -2.45 6.94 8.97
N GLY A 119 -2.01 6.27 10.04
CA GLY A 119 -2.79 5.99 11.22
C GLY A 119 -2.37 6.85 12.42
N ALA A 120 -3.31 7.22 13.28
CA ALA A 120 -3.04 8.05 14.45
C ALA A 120 -2.12 7.35 15.46
N GLY A 121 -0.92 7.91 15.65
CA GLY A 121 0.09 7.39 16.56
C GLY A 121 0.77 6.10 16.08
N GLU A 122 0.67 5.79 14.80
CA GLU A 122 1.39 4.70 14.16
C GLU A 122 2.78 5.16 13.70
N PRO A 123 3.80 4.28 13.75
CA PRO A 123 5.18 4.68 13.52
C PRO A 123 5.58 4.71 12.03
N ILE A 124 4.73 4.22 11.13
CA ILE A 124 5.00 4.19 9.68
C ILE A 124 4.18 5.29 9.02
N ALA A 125 4.86 6.13 8.25
CA ALA A 125 4.27 7.31 7.62
C ALA A 125 4.52 7.33 6.10
N PRO A 126 3.60 7.96 5.32
CA PRO A 126 3.74 8.07 3.87
C PRO A 126 5.06 8.69 3.41
N GLU A 127 5.59 9.64 4.19
CA GLU A 127 6.85 10.35 3.90
C GLU A 127 8.07 9.41 3.79
N GLU A 128 7.98 8.20 4.34
CA GLU A 128 9.05 7.21 4.20
C GLU A 128 9.16 6.66 2.77
N TYR A 129 8.08 6.79 1.97
CA TYR A 129 7.95 6.20 0.62
C TYR A 129 8.03 7.23 -0.51
N GLU A 130 8.06 8.52 -0.22
CA GLU A 130 8.10 9.58 -1.23
C GLU A 130 9.44 9.66 -2.00
N GLY A 131 10.51 9.08 -1.45
CA GLY A 131 11.85 9.16 -2.04
C GLY A 131 12.01 8.40 -3.37
N PHE A 132 11.12 7.47 -3.69
CA PHE A 132 11.19 6.64 -4.89
C PHE A 132 9.89 6.63 -5.72
N GLY A 133 8.90 7.42 -5.34
CA GLY A 133 7.62 7.51 -6.06
C GLY A 133 6.62 8.44 -5.41
N GLU A 134 5.40 8.39 -5.89
CA GLU A 134 4.27 9.12 -5.32
C GLU A 134 3.56 8.25 -4.26
N VAL A 135 2.84 8.88 -3.35
CA VAL A 135 2.03 8.20 -2.35
C VAL A 135 0.58 8.65 -2.40
N PHE A 136 -0.36 7.74 -2.13
CA PHE A 136 -1.77 8.08 -2.01
C PHE A 136 -2.03 8.85 -0.71
N GLU A 137 -2.49 10.10 -0.84
CA GLU A 137 -2.67 11.02 0.30
C GLU A 137 -4.09 10.90 0.89
N PHE A 138 -4.24 9.94 1.80
CA PHE A 138 -5.51 9.66 2.49
C PHE A 138 -5.96 10.80 3.41
N THR A 139 -5.02 11.56 3.98
CA THR A 139 -5.35 12.68 4.88
C THR A 139 -6.09 13.77 4.13
N TYR A 140 -5.72 14.04 2.87
CA TYR A 140 -6.43 15.00 2.03
C TYR A 140 -7.92 14.69 1.92
N ALA A 141 -8.27 13.45 1.56
CA ALA A 141 -9.67 13.04 1.41
C ALA A 141 -10.47 13.16 2.73
N ARG A 142 -9.84 12.80 3.86
CA ARG A 142 -10.45 12.93 5.19
C ARG A 142 -10.67 14.39 5.60
N GLU A 143 -9.71 15.27 5.33
CA GLU A 143 -9.78 16.68 5.67
C GLU A 143 -10.73 17.47 4.74
N LEU A 144 -10.94 16.99 3.52
CA LEU A 144 -11.87 17.60 2.58
C LEU A 144 -13.35 17.40 3.00
N THR A 145 -13.67 16.29 3.64
CA THR A 145 -15.05 15.90 3.97
C THR A 145 -15.78 16.90 4.88
N PRO A 146 -15.25 17.31 6.07
CA PRO A 146 -15.97 18.23 6.95
C PRO A 146 -16.28 19.60 6.34
N PRO A 147 -15.39 20.28 5.60
CA PRO A 147 -15.70 21.50 4.88
C PRO A 147 -16.82 21.36 3.85
N LEU A 148 -16.81 20.25 3.09
CA LEU A 148 -17.84 19.97 2.09
C LEU A 148 -19.22 19.78 2.73
N GLU A 149 -19.31 18.96 3.79
CA GLU A 149 -20.56 18.70 4.51
C GLU A 149 -21.13 19.94 5.19
N ASN A 150 -20.27 20.81 5.71
CA ASN A 150 -20.68 22.02 6.41
C ASN A 150 -20.84 23.25 5.49
N GLY A 151 -20.50 23.15 4.21
CA GLY A 151 -20.53 24.26 3.25
C GLY A 151 -19.52 25.37 3.59
N VAL A 152 -18.48 25.07 4.34
CA VAL A 152 -17.46 26.01 4.80
C VAL A 152 -16.13 25.71 4.10
N PHE A 153 -15.91 26.35 2.98
CA PHE A 153 -14.63 26.31 2.26
C PHE A 153 -13.70 27.37 2.86
N SER A 154 -12.88 26.99 3.82
CA SER A 154 -11.85 27.85 4.39
C SER A 154 -10.47 27.49 3.82
N ASP A 155 -9.59 28.49 3.71
CA ASP A 155 -8.22 28.36 3.20
C ASP A 155 -7.40 27.17 3.73
N PRO A 156 -7.60 26.65 4.97
CA PRO A 156 -6.81 25.50 5.44
C PRO A 156 -6.95 24.24 4.59
N VAL A 157 -8.06 24.05 3.88
CA VAL A 157 -8.26 22.85 3.02
C VAL A 157 -7.44 22.92 1.74
N LEU A 158 -7.07 24.13 1.31
CA LEU A 158 -6.35 24.39 0.06
C LEU A 158 -4.94 24.94 0.26
N SER A 159 -4.45 25.03 1.51
CA SER A 159 -3.12 25.57 1.80
C SER A 159 -2.02 24.51 1.64
N ASP A 160 -0.88 24.93 1.10
CA ASP A 160 0.31 24.08 0.97
C ASP A 160 1.01 23.78 2.31
N ASP A 161 0.60 24.43 3.40
CA ASP A 161 1.21 24.27 4.73
C ASP A 161 0.38 23.34 5.62
N ARG A 162 0.45 22.04 5.33
CA ARG A 162 -0.27 20.99 6.06
C ARG A 162 0.69 19.99 6.68
N PRO A 163 0.95 20.08 7.99
CA PRO A 163 1.99 19.29 8.66
C PRO A 163 1.71 17.79 8.72
N GLN A 164 0.55 17.33 8.23
CA GLN A 164 0.16 15.91 8.21
C GLN A 164 -0.09 15.37 6.79
N GLN A 165 0.30 16.10 5.77
CA GLN A 165 0.22 15.67 4.37
C GLN A 165 1.63 15.65 3.78
N VAL A 166 1.83 14.76 2.81
CA VAL A 166 3.07 14.76 2.02
C VAL A 166 3.11 15.97 1.08
N PRO A 167 4.30 16.41 0.63
CA PRO A 167 4.44 17.48 -0.35
C PRO A 167 3.61 17.24 -1.60
N SER A 168 3.06 18.31 -2.19
CA SER A 168 2.17 18.20 -3.36
C SER A 168 2.78 17.46 -4.55
N GLU A 169 4.10 17.54 -4.72
CA GLU A 169 4.83 16.85 -5.77
C GLU A 169 4.94 15.33 -5.57
N ALA A 170 4.73 14.86 -4.33
CA ALA A 170 4.73 13.43 -3.99
C ALA A 170 3.34 12.88 -3.75
N ALA A 171 2.31 13.74 -3.71
CA ALA A 171 0.95 13.37 -3.33
C ALA A 171 0.09 12.96 -4.53
N ILE A 172 -0.58 11.81 -4.43
CA ILE A 172 -1.74 11.47 -5.25
C ILE A 172 -2.98 11.75 -4.42
N VAL A 173 -3.64 12.86 -4.68
CA VAL A 173 -4.88 13.23 -4.01
C VAL A 173 -6.08 12.53 -4.65
N PHE A 174 -7.08 12.23 -3.86
CA PHE A 174 -8.34 11.60 -4.29
C PHE A 174 -9.46 11.97 -3.31
N VAL A 175 -10.69 11.79 -3.72
CA VAL A 175 -11.88 12.04 -2.89
C VAL A 175 -12.26 10.76 -2.14
N ASP A 176 -12.39 9.66 -2.88
CA ASP A 176 -12.58 8.32 -2.33
C ASP A 176 -11.87 7.26 -3.17
N ASN A 177 -11.81 6.04 -2.65
CA ASN A 177 -11.39 4.86 -3.38
C ASN A 177 -12.28 3.66 -2.99
N HIS A 178 -11.99 2.49 -3.54
CA HIS A 178 -12.78 1.27 -3.30
C HIS A 178 -12.82 0.80 -1.84
N ASP A 179 -11.87 1.22 -0.99
CA ASP A 179 -11.84 0.90 0.44
C ASP A 179 -12.57 1.97 1.25
N THR A 180 -12.27 3.25 1.02
CA THR A 180 -12.90 4.36 1.74
C THR A 180 -14.38 4.48 1.45
N GLU A 181 -14.85 4.09 0.25
CA GLU A 181 -16.28 4.01 -0.09
C GLU A 181 -17.07 3.06 0.85
N ARG A 182 -16.40 2.08 1.44
CA ARG A 182 -17.04 1.03 2.24
C ARG A 182 -17.12 1.32 3.74
N GLY A 183 -16.31 2.19 4.27
CA GLY A 183 -16.23 2.31 5.72
C GLY A 183 -15.61 3.55 6.32
N GLU A 184 -15.00 4.43 5.55
CA GLU A 184 -14.38 5.63 6.08
C GLU A 184 -15.29 6.86 5.94
N ALA A 185 -15.05 7.89 6.78
CA ALA A 185 -15.81 9.15 6.78
C ALA A 185 -15.36 10.09 5.65
N ASN A 186 -15.38 9.60 4.42
CA ASN A 186 -15.07 10.39 3.24
C ASN A 186 -16.37 10.71 2.46
N VAL A 187 -16.35 11.78 1.67
CA VAL A 187 -17.37 12.01 0.66
C VAL A 187 -17.27 10.90 -0.37
N THR A 188 -18.39 10.25 -0.64
CA THR A 188 -18.47 9.14 -1.58
C THR A 188 -19.56 9.37 -2.60
N ALA A 189 -19.62 8.54 -3.64
CA ALA A 189 -20.69 8.57 -4.65
C ALA A 189 -22.11 8.35 -4.06
N ARG A 190 -22.23 7.96 -2.78
CA ARG A 190 -23.52 7.86 -2.07
C ARG A 190 -24.15 9.23 -1.79
N ASP A 191 -23.31 10.29 -1.72
CA ASP A 191 -23.76 11.67 -1.73
C ASP A 191 -23.32 12.36 -3.03
N PRO A 192 -24.09 12.22 -4.12
CA PRO A 192 -23.68 12.69 -5.44
C PRO A 192 -23.55 14.21 -5.54
N GLN A 193 -24.19 14.97 -4.66
CA GLN A 193 -24.09 16.44 -4.69
C GLN A 193 -22.73 16.88 -4.12
N LEU A 194 -22.31 16.33 -2.99
CA LEU A 194 -21.00 16.62 -2.41
C LEU A 194 -19.87 16.04 -3.26
N TYR A 195 -20.05 14.84 -3.80
CA TYR A 195 -19.05 14.17 -4.62
C TYR A 195 -18.71 14.92 -5.92
N ILE A 196 -19.69 15.61 -6.53
CA ILE A 196 -19.45 16.41 -7.75
C ILE A 196 -18.71 17.72 -7.41
N ILE A 197 -18.82 18.21 -6.19
CA ILE A 197 -18.15 19.44 -5.76
C ILE A 197 -16.71 19.14 -5.29
N ALA A 198 -16.47 17.96 -4.72
CA ALA A 198 -15.17 17.51 -4.26
C ALA A 198 -14.22 17.21 -5.41
#